data_a16c4a35e1ef029003ce0975d38c6daa
#
_entry.id   a16c4a35e1ef029003ce0975d38c6daa
#
_cell.length_a   1.000
_cell.length_b   1.000
_cell.length_c   1.000
_cell.angle_alpha   90.00
_cell.angle_beta   90.00
_cell.angle_gamma   90.00
#
_symmetry.space_group_name_H-M   'P 1'
#
loop_
_entity.id
_entity.type
_entity.pdbx_description
1 polymer ?
#
loop_
_entity_poly.entity_id
_entity_poly.type
_entity_poly.pdbx_seq_one_letter_code
_entity_poly.pdbx_strand_id
1 'polypeptide(L)'
;GEGLSVIGVDAVDTKPELPEGTDLVFNVIHGTFGEDGQLQEYLESIGIPYTGAGPESSRLAFDKIASKKRFTKSGIPTPDFEVFDVGGGSAVPSMAYPYVVKPSREGSSVGVHIVRNPEERKVALADAAQFSSEVLVEQFVEGKELTVGIVGNETFPVVHIVPRSGFYDMRNKYPWMGSEGATDYFCPADLDAKTTKIVQEVAMQAHQALGIEVYSRVDVLLDSLSNPYILEANTIPGMTASSLLPKGAAEAKPGYEFGALCRRIGELSLSLRA
;
A
#
# COMPACT_ATOMS: atom_id res chain seq x y z
N GLY A 1 17.07 20.95 7.23
CA GLY A 1 15.92 20.89 7.42
C GLY A 1 14.97 21.87 8.11
N GLU A 2 13.82 21.37 8.46
CA GLU A 2 12.64 22.11 8.98
C GLU A 2 12.80 22.59 10.45
N GLY A 3 14.02 22.72 10.96
CA GLY A 3 14.27 23.11 12.36
C GLY A 3 14.05 21.98 13.37
N LEU A 4 13.97 20.74 12.90
CA LEU A 4 13.83 19.54 13.72
C LEU A 4 15.18 18.89 13.96
N SER A 5 15.40 18.38 15.18
CA SER A 5 16.50 17.46 15.48
C SER A 5 16.08 16.05 15.09
N VAL A 6 16.84 15.41 14.20
CA VAL A 6 16.52 14.08 13.69
C VAL A 6 17.65 13.13 13.98
N ILE A 7 17.32 11.99 14.60
CA ILE A 7 18.26 10.91 14.92
C ILE A 7 17.74 9.64 14.22
N GLY A 8 18.62 9.00 13.43
CA GLY A 8 18.30 7.70 12.85
C GLY A 8 18.42 6.60 13.89
N VAL A 9 17.37 5.78 14.01
CA VAL A 9 17.37 4.59 14.87
C VAL A 9 17.14 3.37 13.99
N ASP A 10 18.03 2.40 14.08
CA ASP A 10 17.90 1.12 13.39
C ASP A 10 17.11 0.14 14.28
N ALA A 11 15.99 -0.33 13.79
CA ALA A 11 15.14 -1.27 14.51
C ALA A 11 15.57 -2.72 14.20
N VAL A 12 16.68 -3.13 14.79
CA VAL A 12 17.20 -4.51 14.65
C VAL A 12 16.32 -5.51 15.39
N ASP A 13 15.66 -5.05 16.46
CA ASP A 13 14.76 -5.82 17.32
C ASP A 13 13.33 -5.23 17.30
N THR A 14 12.37 -6.04 17.72
CA THR A 14 10.95 -5.62 17.83
C THR A 14 10.68 -4.56 18.91
N LYS A 15 11.71 -4.14 19.65
CA LYS A 15 11.65 -3.08 20.68
C LYS A 15 12.86 -2.17 20.54
N PRO A 16 12.88 -1.28 19.52
CA PRO A 16 14.01 -0.38 19.32
C PRO A 16 14.20 0.54 20.53
N GLU A 17 15.45 0.70 20.96
CA GLU A 17 15.81 1.67 21.97
C GLU A 17 15.78 3.08 21.38
N LEU A 18 14.93 3.93 21.91
CA LEU A 18 14.78 5.31 21.46
C LEU A 18 15.65 6.25 22.30
N PRO A 19 16.24 7.30 21.71
CA PRO A 19 16.96 8.34 22.46
C PRO A 19 16.05 9.00 23.52
N GLU A 20 16.65 9.36 24.65
CA GLU A 20 15.94 10.12 25.69
C GLU A 20 15.44 11.47 25.12
N GLY A 21 14.22 11.84 25.44
CA GLY A 21 13.57 13.05 24.94
C GLY A 21 13.07 12.96 23.50
N THR A 22 12.83 11.75 23.00
CA THR A 22 12.16 11.57 21.70
C THR A 22 10.71 12.07 21.74
N ASP A 23 10.40 13.11 20.98
CA ASP A 23 9.04 13.68 20.88
C ASP A 23 8.15 12.92 19.90
N LEU A 24 8.72 12.36 18.83
CA LEU A 24 7.99 11.68 17.75
C LEU A 24 8.88 10.66 17.05
N VAL A 25 8.35 9.49 16.77
CA VAL A 25 8.97 8.51 15.87
C VAL A 25 8.41 8.66 14.45
N PHE A 26 9.25 9.01 13.49
CA PHE A 26 8.87 8.98 12.07
C PHE A 26 9.14 7.56 11.53
N ASN A 27 8.08 6.73 11.47
CA ASN A 27 8.21 5.35 11.02
C ASN A 27 8.41 5.28 9.50
N VAL A 28 9.49 4.61 9.08
CA VAL A 28 9.83 4.31 7.68
C VAL A 28 10.16 2.84 7.46
N ILE A 29 9.77 1.98 8.40
CA ILE A 29 10.03 0.53 8.34
C ILE A 29 8.92 -0.12 7.50
N HIS A 30 9.31 -0.75 6.41
CA HIS A 30 8.39 -1.45 5.52
C HIS A 30 8.21 -2.92 5.90
N GLY A 31 7.05 -3.49 5.53
CA GLY A 31 6.73 -4.90 5.72
C GLY A 31 6.37 -5.26 7.16
N THR A 32 6.58 -6.52 7.51
CA THR A 32 6.33 -7.06 8.85
C THR A 32 7.07 -6.24 9.91
N PHE A 33 6.44 -6.04 11.05
CA PHE A 33 6.82 -5.18 12.16
C PHE A 33 6.50 -3.69 11.94
N GLY A 34 6.90 -3.06 10.83
CA GLY A 34 6.68 -1.62 10.60
C GLY A 34 5.27 -1.28 10.11
N GLU A 35 4.67 -2.14 9.26
CA GLU A 35 3.36 -1.90 8.63
C GLU A 35 2.21 -2.69 9.23
N ASP A 36 2.50 -3.73 10.03
CA ASP A 36 1.50 -4.68 10.55
C ASP A 36 0.96 -4.32 11.95
N GLY A 37 1.31 -3.16 12.48
CA GLY A 37 0.83 -2.65 13.77
C GLY A 37 1.68 -3.04 14.97
N GLN A 38 2.70 -3.88 14.84
CA GLN A 38 3.55 -4.32 15.96
C GLN A 38 4.38 -3.17 16.53
N LEU A 39 5.04 -2.38 15.65
CA LEU A 39 5.83 -1.22 16.08
C LEU A 39 4.92 -0.15 16.71
N GLN A 40 3.76 0.09 16.13
CA GLN A 40 2.79 1.04 16.63
C GLN A 40 2.31 0.67 18.04
N GLU A 41 1.99 -0.61 18.27
CA GLU A 41 1.61 -1.15 19.59
C GLU A 41 2.74 -1.00 20.62
N TYR A 42 3.98 -1.26 20.22
CA TYR A 42 5.14 -1.04 21.08
C TYR A 42 5.28 0.44 21.47
N LEU A 43 5.20 1.36 20.51
CA LEU A 43 5.34 2.80 20.75
C LEU A 43 4.22 3.32 21.65
N GLU A 44 2.97 2.86 21.48
CA GLU A 44 1.86 3.18 22.39
C GLU A 44 2.13 2.67 23.82
N SER A 45 2.71 1.46 23.96
CA SER A 45 3.01 0.88 25.27
C SER A 45 4.04 1.67 26.08
N ILE A 46 4.91 2.43 25.41
CA ILE A 46 5.92 3.29 26.04
C ILE A 46 5.56 4.79 25.99
N GLY A 47 4.37 5.13 25.46
CA GLY A 47 3.86 6.50 25.43
C GLY A 47 4.61 7.44 24.46
N ILE A 48 5.19 6.92 23.39
CA ILE A 48 5.90 7.73 22.38
C ILE A 48 5.02 7.91 21.14
N PRO A 49 4.69 9.17 20.75
CA PRO A 49 3.97 9.45 19.51
C PRO A 49 4.74 8.96 18.26
N TYR A 50 4.00 8.57 17.23
CA TYR A 50 4.58 8.07 15.99
C TYR A 50 3.75 8.52 14.77
N THR A 51 4.35 8.49 13.58
CA THR A 51 3.67 8.87 12.33
C THR A 51 2.82 7.73 11.76
N GLY A 52 1.72 8.09 11.10
CA GLY A 52 0.90 7.17 10.31
C GLY A 52 -0.27 6.56 11.08
N ALA A 53 -0.70 5.41 10.60
CA ALA A 53 -1.86 4.69 11.09
C ALA A 53 -1.60 4.03 12.46
N GLY A 54 -2.65 3.89 13.27
CA GLY A 54 -2.59 3.15 14.53
C GLY A 54 -2.45 1.63 14.35
N PRO A 55 -2.30 0.86 15.44
CA PRO A 55 -2.02 -0.57 15.35
C PRO A 55 -3.13 -1.35 14.65
N GLU A 56 -4.39 -1.03 14.92
CA GLU A 56 -5.54 -1.75 14.38
C GLU A 56 -5.71 -1.49 12.89
N SER A 57 -5.66 -0.22 12.47
CA SER A 57 -5.75 0.15 11.06
C SER A 57 -4.55 -0.34 10.25
N SER A 58 -3.35 -0.36 10.83
CA SER A 58 -2.15 -0.95 10.21
C SER A 58 -2.32 -2.45 9.98
N ARG A 59 -2.75 -3.22 10.98
CA ARG A 59 -3.04 -4.67 10.83
C ARG A 59 -4.08 -4.94 9.76
N LEU A 60 -5.17 -4.14 9.76
CA LEU A 60 -6.26 -4.29 8.81
C LEU A 60 -5.81 -3.99 7.37
N ALA A 61 -5.02 -2.95 7.17
CA ALA A 61 -4.50 -2.58 5.86
C ALA A 61 -3.46 -3.57 5.33
N PHE A 62 -2.59 -4.08 6.21
CA PHE A 62 -1.54 -5.04 5.85
C PHE A 62 -2.10 -6.40 5.43
N ASP A 63 -3.21 -6.84 6.02
CA ASP A 63 -3.90 -8.08 5.68
C ASP A 63 -4.84 -7.86 4.48
N LYS A 64 -4.40 -8.30 3.28
CA LYS A 64 -5.16 -8.14 2.03
C LYS A 64 -6.56 -8.78 2.07
N ILE A 65 -6.70 -9.91 2.75
CA ILE A 65 -8.00 -10.58 2.89
C ILE A 65 -8.93 -9.75 3.77
N ALA A 66 -8.43 -9.25 4.90
CA ALA A 66 -9.20 -8.44 5.82
C ALA A 66 -9.58 -7.09 5.19
N SER A 67 -8.64 -6.42 4.52
CA SER A 67 -8.90 -5.15 3.83
C SER A 67 -9.93 -5.29 2.71
N LYS A 68 -9.86 -6.34 1.89
CA LYS A 68 -10.85 -6.61 0.85
C LYS A 68 -12.24 -6.92 1.39
N LYS A 69 -12.33 -7.72 2.44
CA LYS A 69 -13.62 -7.94 3.15
C LYS A 69 -14.20 -6.62 3.67
N ARG A 70 -13.35 -5.71 4.17
CA ARG A 70 -13.76 -4.39 4.62
C ARG A 70 -14.23 -3.52 3.44
N PHE A 71 -13.53 -3.50 2.31
CA PHE A 71 -13.94 -2.77 1.10
C PHE A 71 -15.29 -3.25 0.60
N THR A 72 -15.48 -4.56 0.43
CA THR A 72 -16.76 -5.15 0.01
C THR A 72 -17.90 -4.78 0.96
N LYS A 73 -17.69 -4.88 2.28
CA LYS A 73 -18.69 -4.51 3.28
C LYS A 73 -19.06 -3.02 3.23
N SER A 74 -18.12 -2.17 2.83
CA SER A 74 -18.32 -0.72 2.70
C SER A 74 -18.82 -0.29 1.31
N GLY A 75 -19.07 -1.23 0.38
CA GLY A 75 -19.47 -0.94 -0.99
C GLY A 75 -18.40 -0.28 -1.86
N ILE A 76 -17.13 -0.42 -1.48
CA ILE A 76 -15.98 0.13 -2.21
C ILE A 76 -15.58 -0.87 -3.30
N PRO A 77 -15.45 -0.43 -4.56
CA PRO A 77 -15.08 -1.31 -5.67
C PRO A 77 -13.69 -1.91 -5.45
N THR A 78 -13.61 -3.22 -5.53
CA THR A 78 -12.36 -4.00 -5.50
C THR A 78 -12.57 -5.21 -6.40
N PRO A 79 -11.52 -5.78 -7.05
CA PRO A 79 -11.71 -6.98 -7.86
C PRO A 79 -12.37 -8.09 -7.06
N ASP A 80 -13.26 -8.86 -7.68
CA ASP A 80 -13.85 -10.03 -7.05
C ASP A 80 -12.77 -10.97 -6.55
N PHE A 81 -13.00 -11.62 -5.41
CA PHE A 81 -11.98 -12.45 -4.79
C PHE A 81 -12.58 -13.64 -4.04
N GLU A 82 -11.75 -14.66 -3.88
CA GLU A 82 -11.97 -15.77 -2.96
C GLU A 82 -10.74 -15.97 -2.07
N VAL A 83 -10.97 -16.47 -0.87
CA VAL A 83 -9.90 -16.89 0.05
C VAL A 83 -9.70 -18.38 -0.16
N PHE A 84 -8.49 -18.79 -0.50
CA PHE A 84 -8.16 -20.16 -0.80
C PHE A 84 -7.16 -20.70 0.21
N ASP A 85 -7.54 -21.82 0.87
CA ASP A 85 -6.65 -22.55 1.78
C ASP A 85 -5.76 -23.50 0.96
N VAL A 86 -4.47 -23.17 0.87
CA VAL A 86 -3.49 -23.99 0.13
C VAL A 86 -3.16 -25.32 0.80
N GLY A 87 -3.51 -25.50 2.08
CA GLY A 87 -3.40 -26.75 2.84
C GLY A 87 -4.61 -27.68 2.67
N GLY A 88 -5.68 -27.25 2.04
CA GLY A 88 -6.99 -27.91 1.95
C GLY A 88 -7.08 -29.12 1.01
N GLY A 89 -5.98 -29.75 0.62
CA GLY A 89 -5.96 -30.98 -0.18
C GLY A 89 -5.99 -30.72 -1.70
N SER A 90 -6.86 -31.46 -2.45
CA SER A 90 -6.94 -31.38 -3.92
C SER A 90 -7.89 -30.29 -4.45
N ALA A 91 -8.42 -29.43 -3.59
CA ALA A 91 -9.26 -28.32 -3.99
C ALA A 91 -8.52 -27.36 -4.95
N VAL A 92 -9.27 -26.67 -5.78
CA VAL A 92 -8.74 -25.64 -6.70
C VAL A 92 -9.62 -24.40 -6.60
N PRO A 93 -9.05 -23.21 -6.84
CA PRO A 93 -9.84 -21.98 -6.89
C PRO A 93 -11.00 -22.11 -7.88
N SER A 94 -12.16 -21.54 -7.52
CA SER A 94 -13.37 -21.57 -8.36
C SER A 94 -13.35 -20.52 -9.46
N MET A 95 -12.48 -19.51 -9.31
CA MET A 95 -12.37 -18.38 -10.22
C MET A 95 -11.90 -18.77 -11.62
N ALA A 96 -12.51 -18.19 -12.65
CA ALA A 96 -12.11 -18.40 -14.04
C ALA A 96 -10.78 -17.71 -14.37
N TYR A 97 -10.00 -18.31 -15.26
CA TYR A 97 -8.76 -17.72 -15.77
C TYR A 97 -9.04 -16.50 -16.68
N PRO A 98 -8.15 -15.50 -16.72
CA PRO A 98 -7.02 -15.31 -15.83
C PRO A 98 -7.45 -14.80 -14.44
N TYR A 99 -6.70 -15.13 -13.41
CA TYR A 99 -6.84 -14.58 -12.08
C TYR A 99 -5.46 -14.32 -11.44
N VAL A 100 -5.44 -13.63 -10.30
CA VAL A 100 -4.22 -13.31 -9.57
C VAL A 100 -4.19 -14.08 -8.25
N VAL A 101 -3.07 -14.72 -7.93
CA VAL A 101 -2.80 -15.32 -6.61
C VAL A 101 -1.87 -14.40 -5.85
N LYS A 102 -2.20 -14.11 -4.59
CA LYS A 102 -1.40 -13.23 -3.71
C LYS A 102 -1.36 -13.83 -2.30
N PRO A 103 -0.19 -13.86 -1.62
CA PRO A 103 -0.14 -14.06 -0.17
C PRO A 103 -0.94 -12.98 0.56
N SER A 104 -1.54 -13.34 1.69
CA SER A 104 -2.43 -12.42 2.43
C SER A 104 -1.69 -11.25 3.09
N ARG A 105 -0.43 -11.43 3.50
CA ARG A 105 0.31 -10.47 4.35
C ARG A 105 1.71 -10.18 3.85
N GLU A 106 1.89 -10.08 2.54
CA GLU A 106 3.17 -9.74 1.93
C GLU A 106 3.09 -8.40 1.20
N GLY A 107 4.18 -7.64 1.30
CA GLY A 107 4.37 -6.37 0.58
C GLY A 107 5.10 -6.55 -0.75
N SER A 108 5.31 -5.45 -1.47
CA SER A 108 6.21 -5.34 -2.64
C SER A 108 5.96 -6.35 -3.76
N SER A 109 4.73 -6.86 -3.93
CA SER A 109 4.36 -7.89 -4.92
C SER A 109 5.08 -9.24 -4.75
N VAL A 110 5.59 -9.55 -3.55
CA VAL A 110 6.17 -10.86 -3.22
C VAL A 110 5.10 -11.94 -3.36
N GLY A 111 5.40 -13.03 -4.07
CA GLY A 111 4.49 -14.16 -4.26
C GLY A 111 3.23 -13.85 -5.07
N VAL A 112 3.19 -12.72 -5.80
CA VAL A 112 2.06 -12.35 -6.66
C VAL A 112 2.22 -12.98 -8.03
N HIS A 113 1.22 -13.73 -8.47
CA HIS A 113 1.22 -14.43 -9.76
C HIS A 113 -0.06 -14.17 -10.55
N ILE A 114 0.05 -13.87 -11.83
CA ILE A 114 -1.06 -13.91 -12.78
C ILE A 114 -1.14 -15.33 -13.32
N VAL A 115 -2.28 -15.98 -13.14
CA VAL A 115 -2.52 -17.39 -13.46
C VAL A 115 -3.48 -17.49 -14.65
N ARG A 116 -3.02 -18.10 -15.75
CA ARG A 116 -3.76 -18.20 -17.01
C ARG A 116 -4.18 -19.64 -17.34
N ASN A 117 -3.61 -20.62 -16.64
CA ASN A 117 -3.81 -22.04 -16.92
C ASN A 117 -3.53 -22.90 -15.67
N PRO A 118 -3.88 -24.20 -15.69
CA PRO A 118 -3.66 -25.09 -14.56
C PRO A 118 -2.21 -25.30 -14.15
N GLU A 119 -1.26 -25.18 -15.07
CA GLU A 119 0.17 -25.34 -14.82
C GLU A 119 0.70 -24.15 -14.02
N GLU A 120 0.38 -22.93 -14.46
CA GLU A 120 0.71 -21.69 -13.74
C GLU A 120 0.06 -21.67 -12.34
N ARG A 121 -1.18 -22.17 -12.20
CA ARG A 121 -1.85 -22.30 -10.91
C ARG A 121 -1.05 -23.11 -9.91
N LYS A 122 -0.51 -24.27 -10.32
CA LYS A 122 0.28 -25.12 -9.43
C LYS A 122 1.50 -24.39 -8.89
N VAL A 123 2.20 -23.68 -9.77
CA VAL A 123 3.38 -22.89 -9.40
C VAL A 123 3.00 -21.73 -8.47
N ALA A 124 1.95 -20.99 -8.81
CA ALA A 124 1.49 -19.83 -8.04
C ALA A 124 1.05 -20.20 -6.61
N LEU A 125 0.25 -21.27 -6.48
CA LEU A 125 -0.20 -21.75 -5.17
C LEU A 125 0.95 -22.31 -4.33
N ALA A 126 1.89 -23.03 -4.94
CA ALA A 126 3.06 -23.57 -4.24
C ALA A 126 4.00 -22.45 -3.75
N ASP A 127 4.14 -21.37 -4.52
CA ASP A 127 4.96 -20.22 -4.12
C ASP A 127 4.25 -19.41 -3.02
N ALA A 128 2.99 -19.08 -3.21
CA ALA A 128 2.20 -18.34 -2.21
C ALA A 128 2.08 -19.10 -0.87
N ALA A 129 2.04 -20.44 -0.90
CA ALA A 129 2.01 -21.30 0.29
C ALA A 129 3.26 -21.17 1.18
N GLN A 130 4.37 -20.65 0.66
CA GLN A 130 5.58 -20.41 1.46
C GLN A 130 5.40 -19.25 2.44
N PHE A 131 4.45 -18.35 2.17
CA PHE A 131 4.21 -17.15 2.94
C PHE A 131 2.95 -17.23 3.81
N SER A 132 1.93 -17.98 3.38
CA SER A 132 0.65 -18.05 4.08
C SER A 132 -0.11 -19.33 3.71
N SER A 133 -0.84 -19.91 4.68
CA SER A 133 -1.77 -21.02 4.43
C SER A 133 -3.05 -20.56 3.71
N GLU A 134 -3.47 -19.33 3.94
CA GLU A 134 -4.56 -18.68 3.22
C GLU A 134 -4.01 -17.68 2.22
N VAL A 135 -4.40 -17.83 0.97
CA VAL A 135 -4.04 -16.91 -0.12
C VAL A 135 -5.27 -16.23 -0.68
N LEU A 136 -5.08 -15.02 -1.19
CA LEU A 136 -6.09 -14.30 -1.94
C LEU A 136 -6.02 -14.74 -3.40
N VAL A 137 -7.14 -15.21 -3.94
CA VAL A 137 -7.33 -15.42 -5.38
C VAL A 137 -8.29 -14.35 -5.87
N GLU A 138 -7.86 -13.57 -6.83
CA GLU A 138 -8.50 -12.31 -7.22
C GLU A 138 -8.72 -12.26 -8.71
N GLN A 139 -9.87 -11.74 -9.15
CA GLN A 139 -10.15 -11.51 -10.55
C GLN A 139 -9.04 -10.65 -11.18
N PHE A 140 -8.51 -11.11 -12.31
CA PHE A 140 -7.59 -10.29 -13.09
C PHE A 140 -8.37 -9.17 -13.78
N VAL A 141 -8.07 -7.94 -13.42
CA VAL A 141 -8.61 -6.74 -14.06
C VAL A 141 -7.53 -6.14 -14.96
N GLU A 142 -7.83 -6.08 -16.25
CA GLU A 142 -6.96 -5.39 -17.21
C GLU A 142 -7.25 -3.88 -17.17
N GLY A 143 -6.20 -3.06 -16.99
CA GLY A 143 -6.40 -1.62 -16.89
C GLY A 143 -5.12 -0.85 -16.58
N LYS A 144 -5.30 0.46 -16.34
CA LYS A 144 -4.22 1.34 -15.89
C LYS A 144 -3.96 1.13 -14.41
N GLU A 145 -2.70 0.94 -14.03
CA GLU A 145 -2.29 0.93 -12.63
C GLU A 145 -2.07 2.37 -12.16
N LEU A 146 -2.84 2.76 -11.16
CA LEU A 146 -2.86 4.11 -10.61
C LEU A 146 -2.56 4.05 -9.12
N THR A 147 -2.08 5.17 -8.57
CA THR A 147 -1.97 5.32 -7.13
C THR A 147 -2.30 6.73 -6.68
N VAL A 148 -2.89 6.85 -5.50
CA VAL A 148 -3.30 8.11 -4.88
C VAL A 148 -2.65 8.25 -3.52
N GLY A 149 -1.84 9.29 -3.33
CA GLY A 149 -1.36 9.68 -2.03
C GLY A 149 -2.43 10.44 -1.25
N ILE A 150 -2.53 10.18 0.04
CA ILE A 150 -3.50 10.83 0.95
C ILE A 150 -2.75 11.30 2.18
N VAL A 151 -2.98 12.56 2.61
CA VAL A 151 -2.48 13.11 3.87
C VAL A 151 -3.60 13.91 4.55
N GLY A 152 -4.01 13.47 5.73
CA GLY A 152 -5.21 13.98 6.39
C GLY A 152 -6.46 13.72 5.54
N ASN A 153 -7.15 14.79 5.17
CA ASN A 153 -8.33 14.72 4.30
C ASN A 153 -8.03 15.16 2.85
N GLU A 154 -6.77 15.28 2.48
CA GLU A 154 -6.33 15.71 1.16
C GLU A 154 -5.87 14.52 0.32
N THR A 155 -6.41 14.39 -0.91
CA THR A 155 -5.93 13.48 -1.93
C THR A 155 -4.99 14.22 -2.87
N PHE A 156 -3.82 13.66 -3.12
CA PHE A 156 -2.86 14.22 -4.08
C PHE A 156 -3.23 13.85 -5.53
N PRO A 157 -2.62 14.52 -6.51
CA PRO A 157 -2.76 14.13 -7.91
C PRO A 157 -2.48 12.66 -8.13
N VAL A 158 -3.32 12.02 -8.96
CA VAL A 158 -3.22 10.61 -9.30
C VAL A 158 -1.90 10.36 -10.04
N VAL A 159 -1.18 9.33 -9.66
CA VAL A 159 0.03 8.88 -10.36
C VAL A 159 -0.32 7.65 -11.20
N HIS A 160 0.01 7.68 -12.49
CA HIS A 160 -0.07 6.52 -13.37
C HIS A 160 1.25 5.78 -13.39
N ILE A 161 1.21 4.50 -13.09
CA ILE A 161 2.35 3.58 -13.02
C ILE A 161 2.36 2.77 -14.32
N VAL A 162 3.42 2.89 -15.11
CA VAL A 162 3.56 2.22 -16.41
C VAL A 162 4.82 1.37 -16.41
N PRO A 163 4.74 0.08 -16.05
CA PRO A 163 5.86 -0.83 -16.19
C PRO A 163 6.26 -0.96 -17.66
N ARG A 164 7.55 -0.88 -17.98
CA ARG A 164 8.04 -1.04 -19.35
C ARG A 164 8.00 -2.49 -19.84
N SER A 165 7.88 -3.44 -18.91
CA SER A 165 7.71 -4.87 -19.23
C SER A 165 6.85 -5.55 -18.18
N GLY A 166 5.95 -6.45 -18.60
CA GLY A 166 5.12 -7.25 -17.70
C GLY A 166 4.11 -6.44 -16.89
N PHE A 167 4.02 -6.71 -15.59
CA PHE A 167 3.20 -5.98 -14.63
C PHE A 167 4.08 -5.36 -13.54
N TYR A 168 3.52 -4.53 -12.66
CA TYR A 168 4.25 -3.81 -11.61
C TYR A 168 4.69 -4.75 -10.47
N ASP A 169 5.66 -5.60 -10.76
CA ASP A 169 6.28 -6.53 -9.82
C ASP A 169 7.50 -5.91 -9.09
N MET A 170 8.17 -6.72 -8.26
CA MET A 170 9.37 -6.27 -7.54
C MET A 170 10.48 -5.79 -8.47
N ARG A 171 10.67 -6.42 -9.65
CA ARG A 171 11.74 -6.04 -10.59
C ARG A 171 11.45 -4.68 -11.22
N ASN A 172 10.17 -4.42 -11.50
CA ASN A 172 9.70 -3.14 -12.02
C ASN A 172 9.64 -2.04 -10.94
N LYS A 173 9.42 -2.41 -9.67
CA LYS A 173 9.44 -1.47 -8.53
C LYS A 173 10.85 -1.02 -8.17
N TYR A 174 11.82 -1.91 -8.27
CA TYR A 174 13.19 -1.68 -7.80
C TYR A 174 14.22 -1.89 -8.93
N PRO A 175 14.60 -0.83 -9.69
CA PRO A 175 15.49 -0.92 -10.85
C PRO A 175 16.86 -1.56 -10.57
N TRP A 176 17.34 -1.51 -9.30
CA TRP A 176 18.61 -2.14 -8.91
C TRP A 176 18.55 -3.68 -8.82
N MET A 177 17.34 -4.28 -8.87
CA MET A 177 17.16 -5.73 -8.85
C MET A 177 17.19 -6.38 -10.22
N GLY A 178 17.23 -5.59 -11.31
CA GLY A 178 17.27 -6.13 -12.68
C GLY A 178 17.71 -5.09 -13.73
N SER A 179 18.35 -5.53 -14.78
CA SER A 179 18.86 -4.66 -15.86
C SER A 179 17.78 -4.10 -16.80
N GLU A 180 16.55 -4.58 -16.71
CA GLU A 180 15.45 -4.22 -17.64
C GLU A 180 14.20 -3.67 -16.93
N GLY A 181 14.16 -3.67 -15.60
CA GLY A 181 13.02 -3.20 -14.81
C GLY A 181 13.01 -1.69 -14.68
N ALA A 182 12.45 -1.00 -15.66
CA ALA A 182 12.15 0.42 -15.53
C ALA A 182 10.64 0.60 -15.57
N THR A 183 10.13 1.41 -14.64
CA THR A 183 8.74 1.85 -14.59
C THR A 183 8.71 3.34 -14.86
N ASP A 184 7.84 3.77 -15.76
CA ASP A 184 7.56 5.17 -15.98
C ASP A 184 6.41 5.60 -15.05
N TYR A 185 6.51 6.82 -14.52
CA TYR A 185 5.51 7.40 -13.64
C TYR A 185 5.07 8.74 -14.19
N PHE A 186 3.77 8.89 -14.41
CA PHE A 186 3.17 10.12 -14.89
C PHE A 186 2.33 10.74 -13.77
N CYS A 187 2.67 11.95 -13.36
CA CYS A 187 1.96 12.72 -12.33
C CYS A 187 1.80 14.17 -12.78
N PRO A 188 0.58 14.70 -12.90
CA PRO A 188 -0.69 13.97 -12.81
C PRO A 188 -0.86 12.92 -13.91
N ALA A 189 -1.62 11.86 -13.62
CA ALA A 189 -2.02 10.87 -14.63
C ALA A 189 -2.83 11.53 -15.74
N ASP A 190 -2.64 11.05 -16.99
CA ASP A 190 -3.46 11.49 -18.13
C ASP A 190 -4.85 10.86 -18.07
N LEU A 191 -5.73 11.52 -17.32
CA LEU A 191 -7.15 11.19 -17.09
C LEU A 191 -7.99 12.45 -17.22
N ASP A 192 -9.23 12.31 -17.68
CA ASP A 192 -10.18 13.41 -17.64
C ASP A 192 -10.54 13.78 -16.18
N ALA A 193 -11.05 15.00 -15.98
CA ALA A 193 -11.32 15.54 -14.64
C ALA A 193 -12.36 14.72 -13.86
N LYS A 194 -13.34 14.12 -14.54
CA LYS A 194 -14.39 13.28 -13.92
C LYS A 194 -13.78 11.98 -13.41
N THR A 195 -13.00 11.30 -14.25
CA THR A 195 -12.32 10.04 -13.91
C THR A 195 -11.31 10.27 -12.79
N THR A 196 -10.51 11.34 -12.86
CA THR A 196 -9.57 11.73 -11.78
C THR A 196 -10.29 11.86 -10.45
N LYS A 197 -11.41 12.59 -10.42
CA LYS A 197 -12.19 12.80 -9.20
C LYS A 197 -12.73 11.48 -8.64
N ILE A 198 -13.29 10.62 -9.48
CA ILE A 198 -13.82 9.29 -9.06
C ILE A 198 -12.70 8.44 -8.44
N VAL A 199 -11.53 8.38 -9.05
CA VAL A 199 -10.37 7.63 -8.54
C VAL A 199 -9.94 8.15 -7.17
N GLN A 200 -9.84 9.48 -7.01
CA GLN A 200 -9.49 10.10 -5.73
C GLN A 200 -10.55 9.86 -4.65
N GLU A 201 -11.83 9.95 -4.99
CA GLU A 201 -12.94 9.70 -4.04
C GLU A 201 -12.94 8.25 -3.55
N VAL A 202 -12.78 7.27 -4.45
CA VAL A 202 -12.75 5.85 -4.09
C VAL A 202 -11.50 5.53 -3.26
N ALA A 203 -10.35 6.14 -3.57
CA ALA A 203 -9.15 5.98 -2.77
C ALA A 203 -9.33 6.55 -1.34
N MET A 204 -9.95 7.74 -1.20
CA MET A 204 -10.28 8.31 0.10
C MET A 204 -11.26 7.44 0.88
N GLN A 205 -12.28 6.88 0.23
CA GLN A 205 -13.21 5.94 0.86
C GLN A 205 -12.51 4.69 1.39
N ALA A 206 -11.54 4.15 0.62
CA ALA A 206 -10.74 2.99 1.05
C ALA A 206 -9.88 3.32 2.27
N HIS A 207 -9.19 4.46 2.27
CA HIS A 207 -8.43 4.99 3.41
C HIS A 207 -9.30 5.08 4.67
N GLN A 208 -10.47 5.70 4.55
CA GLN A 208 -11.42 5.88 5.67
C GLN A 208 -12.03 4.56 6.15
N ALA A 209 -12.38 3.65 5.23
CA ALA A 209 -12.97 2.36 5.58
C ALA A 209 -12.02 1.46 6.38
N LEU A 210 -10.71 1.59 6.16
CA LEU A 210 -9.69 0.90 6.94
C LEU A 210 -9.38 1.59 8.28
N GLY A 211 -9.97 2.78 8.53
CA GLY A 211 -9.68 3.58 9.73
C GLY A 211 -8.27 4.14 9.74
N ILE A 212 -7.65 4.30 8.57
CA ILE A 212 -6.30 4.84 8.49
C ILE A 212 -6.34 6.32 8.87
N GLU A 213 -5.44 6.70 9.77
CA GLU A 213 -5.22 8.08 10.18
C GLU A 213 -4.00 8.65 9.44
N VAL A 214 -3.85 9.93 9.45
CA VAL A 214 -2.70 10.70 9.01
C VAL A 214 -2.38 10.59 7.53
N TYR A 215 -1.91 9.44 7.04
CA TYR A 215 -1.52 9.32 5.64
C TYR A 215 -1.52 7.87 5.14
N SER A 216 -1.68 7.73 3.83
CA SER A 216 -1.52 6.45 3.12
C SER A 216 -1.25 6.67 1.64
N ARG A 217 -0.96 5.57 0.95
CA ARG A 217 -0.99 5.47 -0.50
C ARG A 217 -1.93 4.34 -0.88
N VAL A 218 -2.93 4.66 -1.69
CA VAL A 218 -3.94 3.70 -2.15
C VAL A 218 -3.69 3.34 -3.61
N ASP A 219 -3.53 2.06 -3.88
CA ASP A 219 -3.25 1.53 -5.21
C ASP A 219 -4.57 1.09 -5.88
N VAL A 220 -4.78 1.52 -7.12
CA VAL A 220 -6.05 1.44 -7.85
C VAL A 220 -5.81 0.90 -9.25
N LEU A 221 -6.61 -0.06 -9.71
CA LEU A 221 -6.74 -0.39 -11.14
C LEU A 221 -7.91 0.37 -11.74
N LEU A 222 -7.73 0.93 -12.93
CA LEU A 222 -8.77 1.59 -13.70
C LEU A 222 -8.97 0.82 -15.00
N ASP A 223 -10.14 0.17 -15.16
CA ASP A 223 -10.46 -0.60 -16.36
C ASP A 223 -10.70 0.29 -17.60
N SER A 224 -10.89 -0.33 -18.77
CA SER A 224 -11.13 0.38 -20.03
C SER A 224 -12.46 1.14 -20.06
N LEU A 225 -13.37 0.86 -19.14
CA LEU A 225 -14.66 1.55 -18.96
C LEU A 225 -14.59 2.66 -17.92
N SER A 226 -13.39 2.95 -17.40
CA SER A 226 -13.15 3.92 -16.34
C SER A 226 -13.76 3.55 -14.99
N ASN A 227 -13.92 2.25 -14.70
CA ASN A 227 -14.29 1.79 -13.38
C ASN A 227 -13.03 1.59 -12.53
N PRO A 228 -12.92 2.23 -11.35
CA PRO A 228 -11.79 2.04 -10.44
C PRO A 228 -12.02 0.81 -9.56
N TYR A 229 -10.95 0.08 -9.27
CA TYR A 229 -10.92 -1.06 -8.34
C TYR A 229 -9.76 -0.89 -7.38
N ILE A 230 -10.03 -0.83 -6.07
CA ILE A 230 -9.00 -0.73 -5.05
C ILE A 230 -8.26 -2.07 -4.93
N LEU A 231 -6.93 -2.00 -5.02
CA LEU A 231 -6.06 -3.15 -4.80
C LEU A 231 -5.66 -3.27 -3.33
N GLU A 232 -5.06 -2.23 -2.80
CA GLU A 232 -4.55 -2.16 -1.42
C GLU A 232 -4.36 -0.72 -0.96
N ALA A 233 -4.18 -0.53 0.35
CA ALA A 233 -3.76 0.73 0.94
C ALA A 233 -2.48 0.50 1.77
N ASN A 234 -1.43 1.27 1.48
CA ASN A 234 -0.17 1.22 2.20
C ASN A 234 -0.15 2.29 3.30
N THR A 235 0.02 1.88 4.55
CA THR A 235 0.04 2.79 5.72
C THR A 235 1.41 3.41 5.97
N ILE A 236 2.48 2.81 5.47
CA ILE A 236 3.84 3.35 5.50
C ILE A 236 4.37 3.42 4.06
N PRO A 237 3.83 4.31 3.22
CA PRO A 237 4.31 4.45 1.85
C PRO A 237 5.76 4.98 1.83
N GLY A 238 6.51 4.58 0.81
CA GLY A 238 7.89 5.02 0.67
C GLY A 238 8.06 6.54 0.69
N MET A 239 9.11 7.00 1.36
CA MET A 239 9.44 8.41 1.59
C MET A 239 10.85 8.72 1.05
N THR A 240 11.13 8.32 -0.20
CA THR A 240 12.37 8.66 -0.91
C THR A 240 12.05 9.58 -2.09
N ALA A 241 13.06 10.16 -2.72
CA ALA A 241 12.89 11.02 -3.89
C ALA A 241 12.19 10.34 -5.08
N SER A 242 12.26 9.01 -5.17
CA SER A 242 11.57 8.23 -6.22
C SER A 242 10.19 7.72 -5.78
N SER A 243 9.81 7.90 -4.52
CA SER A 243 8.56 7.38 -3.97
C SER A 243 7.34 8.15 -4.46
N LEU A 244 6.22 7.44 -4.59
CA LEU A 244 5.02 7.94 -5.28
C LEU A 244 4.21 8.92 -4.43
N LEU A 245 4.21 8.77 -3.09
CA LEU A 245 3.55 9.73 -2.21
C LEU A 245 4.21 11.13 -2.29
N PRO A 246 5.54 11.29 -2.11
CA PRO A 246 6.21 12.58 -2.29
C PRO A 246 6.06 13.13 -3.71
N LYS A 247 6.07 12.26 -4.74
CA LYS A 247 5.85 12.67 -6.13
C LYS A 247 4.46 13.29 -6.33
N GLY A 248 3.41 12.63 -5.85
CA GLY A 248 2.05 13.16 -5.89
C GLY A 248 1.91 14.46 -5.10
N ALA A 249 2.53 14.55 -3.92
CA ALA A 249 2.51 15.73 -3.08
C ALA A 249 3.18 16.95 -3.74
N ALA A 250 4.27 16.76 -4.46
CA ALA A 250 4.97 17.83 -5.17
C ALA A 250 4.12 18.43 -6.31
N GLU A 251 3.27 17.63 -6.95
CA GLU A 251 2.37 18.05 -8.05
C GLU A 251 1.00 18.58 -7.54
N ALA A 252 0.75 18.57 -6.23
CA ALA A 252 -0.44 19.18 -5.64
C ALA A 252 -0.46 20.71 -5.84
N LYS A 253 -1.60 21.35 -5.57
CA LYS A 253 -1.74 22.83 -5.72
C LYS A 253 -2.34 23.42 -4.45
N PRO A 254 -1.52 24.07 -3.59
CA PRO A 254 -0.06 24.24 -3.71
C PRO A 254 0.69 22.92 -3.55
N GLY A 255 1.85 22.78 -4.21
CA GLY A 255 2.72 21.62 -4.07
C GLY A 255 3.47 21.62 -2.74
N TYR A 256 3.79 20.41 -2.27
CA TYR A 256 4.57 20.21 -1.06
C TYR A 256 6.04 19.94 -1.40
N GLU A 257 6.92 20.78 -0.89
CA GLU A 257 8.34 20.38 -0.76
C GLU A 257 8.45 19.20 0.21
N PHE A 258 9.44 18.32 0.00
CA PHE A 258 9.59 17.08 0.79
C PHE A 258 9.63 17.34 2.30
N GLY A 259 10.38 18.35 2.75
CA GLY A 259 10.46 18.71 4.17
C GLY A 259 9.09 19.16 4.73
N ALA A 260 8.35 19.97 3.98
CA ALA A 260 7.02 20.42 4.36
C ALA A 260 6.01 19.25 4.43
N LEU A 261 6.11 18.27 3.53
CA LEU A 261 5.31 17.04 3.58
C LEU A 261 5.61 16.24 4.86
N CYS A 262 6.88 16.00 5.17
CA CYS A 262 7.29 15.30 6.39
C CYS A 262 6.81 16.04 7.66
N ARG A 263 6.97 17.37 7.70
CA ARG A 263 6.45 18.21 8.79
C ARG A 263 4.94 18.05 8.93
N ARG A 264 4.18 18.15 7.83
CA ARG A 264 2.72 18.02 7.85
C ARG A 264 2.27 16.66 8.40
N ILE A 265 2.94 15.56 7.99
CA ILE A 265 2.67 14.22 8.51
C ILE A 265 2.98 14.16 10.01
N GLY A 266 4.11 14.72 10.46
CA GLY A 266 4.48 14.79 11.87
C GLY A 266 3.47 15.57 12.71
N GLU A 267 3.08 16.77 12.28
CA GLU A 267 2.11 17.63 12.97
C GLU A 267 0.73 16.96 13.10
N LEU A 268 0.24 16.33 12.04
CA LEU A 268 -1.01 15.55 12.09
C LEU A 268 -0.90 14.39 13.08
N SER A 269 0.22 13.68 13.09
CA SER A 269 0.45 12.56 14.00
C SER A 269 0.49 12.98 15.46
N LEU A 270 1.21 14.06 15.77
CA LEU A 270 1.25 14.64 17.10
C LEU A 270 -0.13 15.11 17.57
N SER A 271 -0.92 15.73 16.69
CA SER A 271 -2.27 16.18 17.05
C SER A 271 -3.23 15.06 17.44
N LEU A 272 -2.92 13.83 17.04
CA LEU A 272 -3.72 12.65 17.36
C LEU A 272 -3.21 11.88 18.60
N ARG A 273 -1.90 11.97 18.89
CA ARG A 273 -1.21 11.07 19.84
C ARG A 273 -0.50 11.79 20.99
N ALA A 274 -0.48 13.12 20.99
CA ALA A 274 0.11 13.92 22.08
C ALA A 274 -0.84 14.16 23.23
#